data_cf464d51c4838882828287172d359726
#
_entry.id   cf464d51c4838882828287172d359726
#
_cell.length_a   1.000
_cell.length_b   1.000
_cell.length_c   1.000
_cell.angle_alpha   90.00
_cell.angle_beta   90.00
_cell.angle_gamma   90.00
#
_symmetry.space_group_name_H-M   'P 1'
#
loop_
_entity.id
_entity.type
_entity.pdbx_description
1 polymer ?
#
loop_
_entity_poly.entity_id
_entity_poly.type
_entity_poly.pdbx_seq_one_letter_code
_entity_poly.pdbx_strand_id
1 'polypeptide(L)'
;MREGWLIDADNHWIWRFHRDEKAWIRDPKIFMDRGRLMPDGPPLLEDRRYMRKEDAEQLWRSLVTQGWHNCRYSNRRIVLLKISATQGFLVG
;
A
#
# COMPACT_ATOMS: atom_id res chain seq x y z
N MET A 1 12.13 -4.74 6.62
CA MET A 1 10.79 -4.99 6.08
C MET A 1 10.33 -3.78 5.28
N ARG A 2 9.68 -4.02 4.19
CA ARG A 2 9.21 -2.93 3.34
C ARG A 2 7.72 -2.75 3.47
N GLU A 3 7.28 -1.54 3.29
CA GLU A 3 5.88 -1.24 3.10
C GLU A 3 5.64 -0.68 1.71
N GLY A 4 4.44 -0.83 1.22
CA GLY A 4 4.04 -0.28 -0.05
C GLY A 4 2.80 0.56 0.10
N TRP A 5 2.73 1.62 -0.70
CA TRP A 5 1.60 2.52 -0.74
C TRP A 5 1.07 2.60 -2.16
N LEU A 6 -0.24 2.61 -2.29
CA LEU A 6 -0.91 2.85 -3.56
C LEU A 6 -1.85 4.03 -3.44
N ILE A 7 -1.88 4.85 -4.48
CA ILE A 7 -2.81 5.97 -4.57
C ILE A 7 -3.64 5.79 -5.84
N ASP A 8 -4.93 6.08 -5.77
CA ASP A 8 -5.82 5.92 -6.92
C ASP A 8 -5.54 6.96 -8.01
N ALA A 9 -6.14 6.76 -9.18
CA ALA A 9 -5.92 7.63 -10.34
C ALA A 9 -6.34 9.07 -10.07
N ASP A 10 -7.29 9.29 -9.19
CA ASP A 10 -7.80 10.62 -8.85
C ASP A 10 -7.04 11.28 -7.70
N ASN A 11 -6.00 10.62 -7.18
CA ASN A 11 -5.22 11.09 -6.05
C ASN A 11 -6.07 11.38 -4.80
N HIS A 12 -7.11 10.59 -4.61
CA HIS A 12 -8.04 10.77 -3.50
C HIS A 12 -7.84 9.71 -2.42
N TRP A 13 -7.84 8.43 -2.82
CA TRP A 13 -7.68 7.33 -1.90
C TRP A 13 -6.24 6.86 -1.88
N ILE A 14 -5.74 6.57 -0.67
CA ILE A 14 -4.40 6.04 -0.49
C ILE A 14 -4.46 4.84 0.45
N TRP A 15 -3.82 3.74 0.06
CA TRP A 15 -3.81 2.51 0.84
C TRP A 15 -2.37 2.12 1.11
N ARG A 16 -2.13 1.75 2.36
CA ARG A 16 -0.80 1.35 2.82
C ARG A 16 -0.80 -0.15 3.12
N PHE A 17 0.11 -0.86 2.50
CA PHE A 17 0.32 -2.29 2.74
C PHE A 17 1.61 -2.46 3.51
N HIS A 18 1.55 -3.14 4.65
CA HIS A 18 2.75 -3.40 5.41
C HIS A 18 2.64 -4.74 6.14
N ARG A 19 3.79 -5.37 6.30
CA ARG A 19 3.87 -6.69 6.90
C ARG A 19 3.58 -6.62 8.39
N ASP A 20 2.85 -7.60 8.90
CA ASP A 20 2.75 -7.85 10.32
C ASP A 20 4.02 -8.58 10.77
N GLU A 21 4.91 -7.87 11.43
CA GLU A 21 6.19 -8.43 11.87
C GLU A 21 6.04 -9.43 13.01
N LYS A 22 4.89 -9.45 13.65
CA LYS A 22 4.58 -10.42 14.70
C LYS A 22 3.94 -11.69 14.16
N ALA A 23 3.56 -11.70 12.89
CA ALA A 23 3.00 -12.90 12.29
C ALA A 23 4.08 -13.97 12.10
N TRP A 24 3.63 -15.21 12.12
CA TRP A 24 4.53 -16.34 11.92
C TRP A 24 5.13 -16.33 10.51
N ILE A 25 6.42 -16.63 10.41
CA ILE A 25 7.12 -16.62 9.12
C ILE A 25 6.46 -17.52 8.09
N ARG A 26 5.93 -18.66 8.54
CA ARG A 26 5.29 -19.63 7.64
C ARG A 26 3.89 -19.25 7.25
N ASP A 27 3.32 -18.25 7.88
CA ASP A 27 1.99 -17.74 7.58
C ASP A 27 2.02 -16.21 7.62
N PRO A 28 2.74 -15.60 6.67
CA PRO A 28 2.91 -14.16 6.68
C PRO A 28 1.60 -13.43 6.47
N LYS A 29 1.41 -12.39 7.24
CA LYS A 29 0.21 -11.55 7.19
C LYS A 29 0.57 -10.12 6.84
N ILE A 30 -0.38 -9.45 6.24
CA ILE A 30 -0.26 -8.07 5.80
C ILE A 30 -1.38 -7.26 6.41
N PHE A 31 -1.03 -6.10 6.96
CA PHE A 31 -2.00 -5.05 7.26
C PHE A 31 -2.19 -4.20 6.02
N MET A 32 -3.43 -3.89 5.71
CA MET A 32 -3.78 -2.94 4.67
C MET A 32 -4.57 -1.81 5.31
N ASP A 33 -3.96 -0.66 5.42
CA ASP A 33 -4.59 0.53 5.98
C ASP A 33 -5.16 1.36 4.84
N ARG A 34 -6.44 1.69 4.90
CA ARG A 34 -7.12 2.46 3.87
C ARG A 34 -7.42 3.86 4.38
N GLY A 35 -7.19 4.83 3.54
CA GLY A 35 -7.43 6.20 3.90
C GLY A 35 -7.45 7.12 2.70
N ARG A 36 -7.27 8.40 2.97
CA ARG A 36 -7.33 9.44 1.95
C ARG A 36 -6.30 10.51 2.22
N LEU A 37 -5.94 11.20 1.14
CA LEU A 37 -5.05 12.34 1.25
C LEU A 37 -5.76 13.49 1.95
N MET A 38 -4.99 14.20 2.77
CA MET A 38 -5.46 15.39 3.44
C MET A 38 -4.78 16.61 2.82
N PRO A 39 -5.46 17.77 2.80
CA PRO A 39 -4.87 18.99 2.26
C PRO A 39 -3.60 19.40 2.99
N ASP A 40 -3.59 19.22 4.31
CA ASP A 40 -2.50 19.61 5.17
C ASP A 40 -2.10 18.46 6.06
N GLY A 41 -0.92 17.91 5.83
CA GLY A 41 -0.38 16.89 6.69
C GLY A 41 -0.43 15.49 6.10
N PRO A 42 -0.18 14.46 6.93
CA PRO A 42 -0.10 13.09 6.47
C PRO A 42 -1.46 12.54 6.05
N PRO A 43 -1.46 11.46 5.25
CA PRO A 43 -2.71 10.79 4.90
C PRO A 43 -3.48 10.36 6.15
N LEU A 44 -4.80 10.48 6.09
CA LEU A 44 -5.69 10.00 7.14
C LEU A 44 -6.05 8.55 6.86
N LEU A 45 -5.54 7.65 7.69
CA LEU A 45 -5.85 6.22 7.58
C LEU A 45 -7.05 5.93 8.47
N GLU A 46 -8.14 5.46 7.86
CA GLU A 46 -9.44 5.36 8.51
C GLU A 46 -9.77 3.95 8.98
N ASP A 47 -9.31 2.94 8.25
CA ASP A 47 -9.54 1.56 8.66
C ASP A 47 -8.36 0.67 8.34
N ARG A 48 -8.36 -0.52 8.91
CA ARG A 48 -7.30 -1.48 8.74
C ARG A 48 -7.91 -2.85 8.48
N ARG A 49 -7.36 -3.55 7.48
CA ARG A 49 -7.68 -4.95 7.21
C ARG A 49 -6.46 -5.81 7.41
N TYR A 50 -6.71 -7.06 7.76
CA TYR A 50 -5.67 -8.04 8.02
C TYR A 50 -5.88 -9.22 7.08
N MET A 51 -4.85 -9.57 6.31
CA MET A 51 -4.99 -10.60 5.29
C MET A 51 -3.70 -11.37 5.08
N ARG A 52 -3.82 -12.51 4.42
CA ARG A 52 -2.64 -13.29 4.07
C ARG A 52 -1.85 -12.56 2.98
N LYS A 53 -0.54 -12.82 2.95
CA LYS A 53 0.35 -12.16 1.99
C LYS A 53 -0.11 -12.37 0.54
N GLU A 54 -0.52 -13.60 0.20
CA GLU A 54 -0.96 -13.92 -1.16
C GLU A 54 -2.17 -13.10 -1.56
N ASP A 55 -3.12 -12.94 -0.66
CA ASP A 55 -4.32 -12.16 -0.92
C ASP A 55 -3.98 -10.68 -1.07
N ALA A 56 -3.06 -10.19 -0.26
CA ALA A 56 -2.61 -8.80 -0.36
C ALA A 56 -1.90 -8.54 -1.69
N GLU A 57 -1.09 -9.48 -2.15
CA GLU A 57 -0.41 -9.33 -3.44
C GLU A 57 -1.38 -9.34 -4.61
N GLN A 58 -2.40 -10.19 -4.57
CA GLN A 58 -3.43 -10.19 -5.60
C GLN A 58 -4.20 -8.88 -5.62
N LEU A 59 -4.55 -8.37 -4.45
CA LEU A 59 -5.24 -7.09 -4.34
C LEU A 59 -4.37 -5.95 -4.88
N TRP A 60 -3.10 -5.93 -4.54
CA TRP A 60 -2.15 -4.95 -5.04
C TRP A 60 -2.12 -4.93 -6.57
N ARG A 61 -1.96 -6.11 -7.19
CA ARG A 61 -1.92 -6.21 -8.65
C ARG A 61 -3.22 -5.75 -9.29
N SER A 62 -4.34 -6.10 -8.69
CA SER A 62 -5.65 -5.69 -9.17
C SER A 62 -5.79 -4.17 -9.16
N LEU A 63 -5.38 -3.53 -8.09
CA LEU A 63 -5.44 -2.07 -7.96
C LEU A 63 -4.54 -1.38 -8.99
N VAL A 64 -3.32 -1.88 -9.17
CA VAL A 64 -2.40 -1.34 -10.18
C VAL A 64 -3.01 -1.47 -11.59
N THR A 65 -3.63 -2.60 -11.88
CA THR A 65 -4.32 -2.80 -13.15
C THR A 65 -5.48 -1.81 -13.33
N GLN A 66 -6.12 -1.40 -12.25
CA GLN A 66 -7.21 -0.42 -12.28
C GLN A 66 -6.72 1.03 -12.37
N GLY A 67 -5.41 1.25 -12.40
CA GLY A 67 -4.86 2.58 -12.54
C GLY A 67 -4.30 3.19 -11.27
N TRP A 68 -4.24 2.45 -10.18
CA TRP A 68 -3.59 2.93 -8.96
C TRP A 68 -2.09 3.01 -9.17
N HIS A 69 -1.45 3.99 -8.56
CA HIS A 69 -0.03 4.26 -8.70
C HIS A 69 0.72 3.92 -7.42
N ASN A 70 1.89 3.33 -7.59
CA ASN A 70 2.81 3.10 -6.50
C ASN A 70 3.37 4.45 -6.02
N CYS A 71 3.40 4.67 -4.71
CA CYS A 71 3.84 5.94 -4.16
C CYS A 71 4.47 5.75 -2.79
N ARG A 72 4.96 6.84 -2.23
CA ARG A 72 5.42 6.91 -0.85
C ARG A 72 5.08 8.28 -0.28
N TYR A 73 4.93 8.35 1.03
CA TYR A 73 4.79 9.62 1.72
C TYR A 73 6.16 10.00 2.27
N SER A 74 6.65 11.15 1.85
CA SER A 74 7.96 11.63 2.25
C SER A 74 7.98 13.16 2.23
N ASN A 75 8.60 13.77 3.22
CA ASN A 75 8.70 15.23 3.32
C ASN A 75 7.34 15.92 3.19
N ARG A 76 6.33 15.38 3.89
CA ARG A 76 4.96 15.91 3.93
C ARG A 76 4.24 15.91 2.60
N ARG A 77 4.65 15.07 1.66
CA ARG A 77 3.99 14.96 0.37
C ARG A 77 4.05 13.53 -0.16
N ILE A 78 3.16 13.25 -1.10
CA ILE A 78 3.14 11.97 -1.81
C ILE A 78 4.07 12.07 -3.01
N VAL A 79 4.92 11.08 -3.15
CA VAL A 79 5.85 10.96 -4.28
C VAL A 79 5.49 9.71 -5.06
N LEU A 80 5.14 9.87 -6.33
CA LEU A 80 4.85 8.72 -7.18
C LEU A 80 6.14 8.00 -7.53
N LEU A 81 6.11 6.68 -7.48
CA LEU A 81 7.24 5.84 -7.78
C LEU A 81 7.10 5.24 -9.17
N LYS A 82 8.16 5.28 -9.95
CA LYS A 82 8.19 4.70 -11.30
C LYS A 82 8.62 3.24 -11.19
N ILE A 83 7.69 2.41 -10.74
CA ILE A 83 7.94 0.98 -10.56
C ILE A 83 7.07 0.20 -11.55
N SER A 84 7.65 -0.84 -12.14
CA SER A 84 6.90 -1.72 -13.03
C SER A 84 5.72 -2.35 -12.29
N ALA A 85 4.58 -2.45 -12.97
CA ALA A 85 3.40 -3.10 -12.42
C ALA A 85 3.64 -4.58 -12.07
N THR A 86 4.67 -5.20 -12.64
CA THR A 86 5.02 -6.59 -12.34
C THR A 86 5.81 -6.75 -11.06
N GLN A 87 6.31 -5.67 -10.50
CA GLN A 87 7.03 -5.72 -9.24
C GLN A 87 6.02 -5.69 -8.10
N GLY A 88 6.10 -6.68 -7.23
CA GLY A 88 5.28 -6.71 -6.03
C GLY A 88 5.71 -5.65 -5.03
N PHE A 89 4.83 -5.37 -4.12
CA PHE A 89 5.18 -4.62 -2.93
C PHE A 89 5.92 -5.52 -1.97
N LEU A 90 6.54 -5.29 -1.01
CA LEU A 90 7.22 -6.18 -0.04
C LEU A 90 8.22 -7.13 -0.71
N VAL A 91 8.91 -6.63 -1.71
CA VAL A 91 9.96 -7.39 -2.38
C VAL A 91 11.21 -7.42 -1.50
N GLY A 92 11.79 -8.53 -1.40
CA GLY A 92 13.09 -8.68 -0.73
C GLY A 92 13.10 -9.24 0.60
#